data_908159d10a5d9e8bcf568305c4f2637c
#
_entry.id   908159d10a5d9e8bcf568305c4f2637c
#
_cell.length_a   1.000
_cell.length_b   1.000
_cell.length_c   1.000
_cell.angle_alpha   90.00
_cell.angle_beta   90.00
_cell.angle_gamma   90.00
#
_symmetry.space_group_name_H-M   'P 1'
#
loop_
_entity.id
_entity.type
_entity.pdbx_description
1 polymer ?
#
loop_
_entity_poly.entity_id
_entity_poly.type
_entity_poly.pdbx_seq_one_letter_code
_entity_poly.pdbx_strand_id
1 'polypeptide(L)'
;PAATGAPPLPERCAVLHVGASSPLKLWPAERWRALAQWLAVHGVPVVWSAGPGEAAILAAIAPPPADVRIDGTLSLAQLWHVLARARLLVCPDTGIAHLGRVVGVPTVTLFGPGSAVICGPGGFFADMPGQAVTVDPFPCRDQTIQFFRDVPWARRCERLHGAPPQRCPRARCMEAIEVPAVLAAVAALPGGGSVATPRPRD
;
A
#
# COMPACT_ATOMS: atom_id res chain seq x y z
N PRO A 1 19.62 -9.06 -16.06
CA PRO A 1 19.05 -8.63 -17.32
C PRO A 1 18.11 -7.46 -17.06
N ALA A 2 18.33 -6.31 -17.70
CA ALA A 2 17.40 -5.19 -17.65
C ALA A 2 16.04 -5.71 -18.13
N ALA A 3 14.98 -5.48 -17.36
CA ALA A 3 13.63 -5.80 -17.82
C ALA A 3 13.30 -4.84 -18.96
N THR A 4 13.49 -5.31 -20.20
CA THR A 4 13.12 -4.57 -21.39
C THR A 4 11.64 -4.20 -21.31
N GLY A 5 11.31 -2.90 -21.46
CA GLY A 5 9.93 -2.40 -21.48
C GLY A 5 9.37 -1.87 -20.16
N ALA A 6 10.15 -1.80 -19.08
CA ALA A 6 9.72 -1.02 -17.93
C ALA A 6 9.79 0.50 -18.25
N PRO A 7 8.82 1.31 -17.80
CA PRO A 7 8.86 2.75 -18.03
C PRO A 7 10.09 3.38 -17.34
N PRO A 8 10.62 4.49 -17.87
CA PRO A 8 11.64 5.26 -17.16
C PRO A 8 11.06 5.75 -15.83
N LEU A 9 11.81 5.52 -14.76
CA LEU A 9 11.41 5.91 -13.41
C LEU A 9 12.25 7.07 -12.92
N PRO A 10 11.66 8.01 -12.18
CA PRO A 10 12.42 8.99 -11.42
C PRO A 10 13.34 8.28 -10.42
N GLU A 11 14.50 8.86 -10.19
CA GLU A 11 15.39 8.34 -9.15
C GLU A 11 14.77 8.47 -7.76
N ARG A 12 14.97 7.45 -6.93
CA ARG A 12 14.50 7.44 -5.53
C ARG A 12 13.01 7.73 -5.38
N CYS A 13 12.18 7.27 -6.30
CA CYS A 13 10.74 7.49 -6.27
C CYS A 13 10.05 6.69 -5.15
N ALA A 14 8.86 7.14 -4.75
CA ALA A 14 7.90 6.37 -3.99
C ALA A 14 6.88 5.74 -4.95
N VAL A 15 6.66 4.43 -4.83
CA VAL A 15 5.58 3.73 -5.53
C VAL A 15 4.33 3.73 -4.65
N LEU A 16 3.26 4.35 -5.13
CA LEU A 16 1.93 4.30 -4.51
C LEU A 16 1.07 3.32 -5.31
N HIS A 17 0.95 2.09 -4.81
CA HIS A 17 0.08 1.09 -5.43
C HIS A 17 -1.32 1.20 -4.83
N VAL A 18 -2.27 1.65 -5.64
CA VAL A 18 -3.61 2.02 -5.17
C VAL A 18 -4.66 0.94 -5.38
N GLY A 19 -4.32 -0.08 -6.15
CA GLY A 19 -5.21 -1.15 -6.54
C GLY A 19 -5.37 -2.24 -5.49
N ALA A 20 -6.49 -2.93 -5.52
CA ALA A 20 -6.76 -4.14 -4.74
C ALA A 20 -7.89 -4.94 -5.37
N SER A 21 -7.82 -6.27 -5.29
CA SER A 21 -8.84 -7.19 -5.80
C SER A 21 -10.21 -7.06 -5.09
N SER A 22 -10.26 -6.44 -3.93
CA SER A 22 -11.50 -6.21 -3.17
C SER A 22 -11.72 -4.71 -2.96
N PRO A 23 -12.91 -4.19 -3.28
CA PRO A 23 -13.27 -2.80 -2.98
C PRO A 23 -13.13 -2.44 -1.49
N LEU A 24 -13.22 -3.44 -0.58
CA LEU A 24 -13.06 -3.23 0.85
C LEU A 24 -11.59 -3.02 1.28
N LYS A 25 -10.64 -3.19 0.38
CA LYS A 25 -9.21 -2.90 0.60
C LYS A 25 -8.76 -1.56 0.00
N LEU A 26 -9.65 -0.85 -0.67
CA LEU A 26 -9.32 0.44 -1.29
C LEU A 26 -9.27 1.55 -0.23
N TRP A 27 -8.17 2.25 -0.19
CA TRP A 27 -8.01 3.46 0.62
C TRP A 27 -8.62 4.66 -0.11
N PRO A 28 -9.23 5.63 0.59
CA PRO A 28 -9.88 6.78 -0.05
C PRO A 28 -8.97 7.56 -0.98
N ALA A 29 -9.48 7.96 -2.14
CA ALA A 29 -8.72 8.64 -3.18
C ALA A 29 -8.10 9.97 -2.71
N GLU A 30 -8.83 10.73 -1.88
CA GLU A 30 -8.36 11.98 -1.29
C GLU A 30 -7.16 11.78 -0.36
N ARG A 31 -7.06 10.64 0.30
CA ARG A 31 -5.93 10.32 1.17
C ARG A 31 -4.69 9.92 0.39
N TRP A 32 -4.87 9.20 -0.72
CA TRP A 32 -3.78 8.94 -1.66
C TRP A 32 -3.20 10.25 -2.20
N ARG A 33 -4.09 11.20 -2.59
CA ARG A 33 -3.65 12.53 -3.05
C ARG A 33 -2.89 13.28 -1.97
N ALA A 34 -3.39 13.29 -0.73
CA ALA A 34 -2.73 13.96 0.39
C ALA A 34 -1.34 13.37 0.69
N LEU A 35 -1.21 12.04 0.66
CA LEU A 35 0.08 11.36 0.81
C LEU A 35 1.04 11.73 -0.33
N ALA A 36 0.57 11.71 -1.58
CA ALA A 36 1.40 12.07 -2.73
C ALA A 36 1.85 13.52 -2.69
N GLN A 37 0.96 14.45 -2.31
CA GLN A 37 1.29 15.85 -2.14
C GLN A 37 2.36 16.05 -1.06
N TRP A 38 2.23 15.35 0.06
CA TRP A 38 3.24 15.40 1.12
C TRP A 38 4.60 14.89 0.62
N LEU A 39 4.64 13.77 -0.11
CA LEU A 39 5.85 13.24 -0.70
C LEU A 39 6.49 14.23 -1.68
N ALA A 40 5.70 14.85 -2.55
CA ALA A 40 6.16 15.83 -3.53
C ALA A 40 6.77 17.07 -2.86
N VAL A 41 6.15 17.60 -1.79
CA VAL A 41 6.68 18.73 -1.00
C VAL A 41 8.03 18.38 -0.38
N HIS A 42 8.25 17.10 -0.04
CA HIS A 42 9.52 16.60 0.49
C HIS A 42 10.51 16.15 -0.60
N GLY A 43 10.27 16.50 -1.87
CA GLY A 43 11.15 16.20 -2.98
C GLY A 43 11.23 14.71 -3.35
N VAL A 44 10.18 13.94 -3.04
CA VAL A 44 10.08 12.52 -3.40
C VAL A 44 9.14 12.37 -4.58
N PRO A 45 9.65 12.02 -5.78
CA PRO A 45 8.82 11.76 -6.94
C PRO A 45 7.87 10.59 -6.69
N VAL A 46 6.65 10.68 -7.19
CA VAL A 46 5.62 9.64 -7.03
C VAL A 46 5.44 8.87 -8.33
N VAL A 47 5.40 7.56 -8.22
CA VAL A 47 4.99 6.63 -9.27
C VAL A 47 3.68 5.98 -8.81
N TRP A 48 2.64 6.17 -9.57
CA TRP A 48 1.33 5.60 -9.31
C TRP A 48 1.22 4.22 -9.96
N SER A 49 0.71 3.25 -9.22
CA SER A 49 0.59 1.88 -9.69
C SER A 49 -0.77 1.29 -9.35
N ALA A 50 -1.32 0.52 -10.29
CA ALA A 50 -2.51 -0.30 -10.12
C ALA A 50 -2.30 -1.66 -10.79
N GLY A 51 -3.08 -2.65 -10.41
CA GLY A 51 -3.04 -3.98 -11.01
C GLY A 51 -3.78 -4.05 -12.34
N PRO A 52 -3.69 -5.19 -13.04
CA PRO A 52 -4.46 -5.42 -14.26
C PRO A 52 -5.97 -5.24 -14.02
N GLY A 53 -6.61 -4.45 -14.88
CA GLY A 53 -8.04 -4.15 -14.78
C GLY A 53 -8.42 -3.09 -13.73
N GLU A 54 -7.45 -2.49 -13.04
CA GLU A 54 -7.69 -1.49 -11.97
C GLU A 54 -7.46 -0.04 -12.43
N ALA A 55 -7.33 0.21 -13.73
CA ALA A 55 -7.09 1.55 -14.29
C ALA A 55 -8.15 2.59 -13.85
N ALA A 56 -9.41 2.15 -13.64
CA ALA A 56 -10.48 3.02 -13.16
C ALA A 56 -10.22 3.53 -11.72
N ILE A 57 -9.57 2.73 -10.87
CA ILE A 57 -9.19 3.14 -9.50
C ILE A 57 -8.16 4.27 -9.59
N LEU A 58 -7.16 4.09 -10.45
CA LEU A 58 -6.13 5.09 -10.67
C LEU A 58 -6.72 6.39 -11.27
N ALA A 59 -7.64 6.25 -12.24
CA ALA A 59 -8.33 7.40 -12.83
C ALA A 59 -9.16 8.19 -11.81
N ALA A 60 -9.82 7.51 -10.86
CA ALA A 60 -10.59 8.16 -9.78
C ALA A 60 -9.72 8.96 -8.81
N ILE A 61 -8.46 8.60 -8.64
CA ILE A 61 -7.49 9.37 -7.85
C ILE A 61 -7.07 10.64 -8.60
N ALA A 62 -7.11 10.63 -9.93
CA ALA A 62 -6.69 11.72 -10.81
C ALA A 62 -5.26 12.23 -10.49
N PRO A 63 -4.23 11.37 -10.62
CA PRO A 63 -2.84 11.78 -10.40
C PRO A 63 -2.45 12.96 -11.29
N PRO A 64 -1.47 13.79 -10.87
CA PRO A 64 -0.93 14.85 -11.72
C PRO A 64 -0.48 14.30 -13.09
N PRO A 65 -0.70 15.01 -14.21
CA PRO A 65 -0.31 14.52 -15.54
C PRO A 65 1.19 14.24 -15.70
N ALA A 66 2.02 14.95 -14.95
CA ALA A 66 3.49 14.78 -14.96
C ALA A 66 3.98 13.52 -14.23
N ASP A 67 3.14 12.91 -13.40
CA ASP A 67 3.52 11.73 -12.64
C ASP A 67 3.53 10.47 -13.51
N VAL A 68 4.49 9.57 -13.24
CA VAL A 68 4.54 8.26 -13.90
C VAL A 68 3.38 7.39 -13.42
N ARG A 69 2.72 6.71 -14.36
CA ARG A 69 1.59 5.82 -14.09
C ARG A 69 1.86 4.43 -14.65
N ILE A 70 1.55 3.42 -13.85
CA ILE A 70 1.64 1.99 -14.17
C ILE A 70 0.26 1.39 -13.94
N ASP A 71 -0.48 1.16 -15.01
CA ASP A 71 -1.91 0.78 -15.02
C ASP A 71 -2.14 -0.74 -15.15
N GLY A 72 -1.23 -1.54 -14.63
CA GLY A 72 -1.34 -3.00 -14.66
C GLY A 72 -0.79 -3.65 -15.94
N THR A 73 -0.07 -2.91 -16.76
CA THR A 73 0.52 -3.42 -18.01
C THR A 73 1.85 -4.14 -17.82
N LEU A 74 2.48 -4.02 -16.65
CA LEU A 74 3.78 -4.62 -16.37
C LEU A 74 3.65 -6.11 -16.01
N SER A 75 4.56 -6.91 -16.55
CA SER A 75 4.82 -8.26 -16.04
C SER A 75 5.36 -8.22 -14.60
N LEU A 76 5.27 -9.34 -13.89
CA LEU A 76 5.80 -9.47 -12.54
C LEU A 76 7.31 -9.16 -12.46
N ALA A 77 8.09 -9.58 -13.48
CA ALA A 77 9.51 -9.28 -13.58
C ALA A 77 9.79 -7.77 -13.74
N GLN A 78 9.00 -7.09 -14.57
CA GLN A 78 9.11 -5.63 -14.72
C GLN A 78 8.72 -4.90 -13.43
N LEU A 79 7.65 -5.35 -12.76
CA LEU A 79 7.23 -4.79 -11.49
C LEU A 79 8.29 -5.00 -10.39
N TRP A 80 8.95 -6.16 -10.37
CA TRP A 80 10.11 -6.40 -9.52
C TRP A 80 11.20 -5.33 -9.70
N HIS A 81 11.56 -5.04 -10.96
CA HIS A 81 12.59 -4.04 -11.25
C HIS A 81 12.15 -2.61 -10.89
N VAL A 82 10.85 -2.30 -11.02
CA VAL A 82 10.29 -1.02 -10.55
C VAL A 82 10.47 -0.90 -9.03
N LEU A 83 10.09 -1.94 -8.29
CA LEU A 83 10.18 -1.95 -6.82
C LEU A 83 11.63 -1.94 -6.34
N ALA A 84 12.54 -2.66 -7.00
CA ALA A 84 13.96 -2.67 -6.65
C ALA A 84 14.64 -1.29 -6.78
N ARG A 85 14.09 -0.37 -7.56
CA ARG A 85 14.59 1.00 -7.74
C ARG A 85 13.83 2.02 -6.91
N ALA A 86 12.70 1.65 -6.32
CA ALA A 86 11.91 2.51 -5.47
C ALA A 86 12.57 2.67 -4.08
N ARG A 87 12.42 3.84 -3.48
CA ARG A 87 12.85 4.07 -2.10
C ARG A 87 11.75 3.75 -1.08
N LEU A 88 10.51 3.64 -1.54
CA LEU A 88 9.32 3.42 -0.72
C LEU A 88 8.23 2.78 -1.57
N LEU A 89 7.54 1.80 -0.99
CA LEU A 89 6.26 1.30 -1.46
C LEU A 89 5.20 1.59 -0.40
N VAL A 90 4.07 2.18 -0.81
CA VAL A 90 2.84 2.23 0.02
C VAL A 90 1.74 1.54 -0.75
N CYS A 91 1.06 0.58 -0.12
CA CYS A 91 0.04 -0.23 -0.80
C CYS A 91 -0.98 -0.79 0.21
N PRO A 92 -2.20 -1.16 -0.23
CA PRO A 92 -3.08 -2.02 0.54
C PRO A 92 -2.48 -3.43 0.76
N ASP A 93 -3.10 -4.21 1.63
CA ASP A 93 -2.81 -5.64 1.82
C ASP A 93 -3.16 -6.46 0.57
N THR A 94 -2.22 -6.55 -0.36
CA THR A 94 -2.34 -7.22 -1.67
C THR A 94 -1.04 -7.91 -2.05
N GLY A 95 -1.02 -8.62 -3.18
CA GLY A 95 0.16 -9.33 -3.67
C GLY A 95 1.42 -8.47 -3.79
N ILE A 96 1.28 -7.19 -4.13
CA ILE A 96 2.43 -6.28 -4.25
C ILE A 96 3.11 -6.00 -2.90
N ALA A 97 2.38 -6.03 -1.79
CA ALA A 97 2.98 -5.90 -0.45
C ALA A 97 3.95 -7.05 -0.15
N HIS A 98 3.59 -8.27 -0.56
CA HIS A 98 4.48 -9.43 -0.43
C HIS A 98 5.66 -9.34 -1.39
N LEU A 99 5.42 -8.92 -2.63
CA LEU A 99 6.50 -8.69 -3.59
C LEU A 99 7.49 -7.63 -3.10
N GLY A 100 7.00 -6.53 -2.56
CA GLY A 100 7.83 -5.46 -1.99
C GLY A 100 8.76 -5.96 -0.89
N ARG A 101 8.27 -6.82 0.00
CA ARG A 101 9.09 -7.45 1.04
C ARG A 101 10.17 -8.36 0.46
N VAL A 102 9.81 -9.20 -0.52
CA VAL A 102 10.79 -10.11 -1.17
C VAL A 102 11.86 -9.33 -1.93
N VAL A 103 11.49 -8.20 -2.54
CA VAL A 103 12.42 -7.28 -3.21
C VAL A 103 13.29 -6.52 -2.21
N GLY A 104 12.82 -6.34 -0.97
CA GLY A 104 13.50 -5.57 0.08
C GLY A 104 13.26 -4.06 0.01
N VAL A 105 12.25 -3.60 -0.73
CA VAL A 105 11.90 -2.18 -0.74
C VAL A 105 11.19 -1.79 0.57
N PRO A 106 11.55 -0.64 1.20
CA PRO A 106 10.83 -0.14 2.36
C PRO A 106 9.33 -0.03 2.08
N THR A 107 8.51 -0.77 2.84
CA THR A 107 7.11 -0.97 2.50
C THR A 107 6.19 -0.59 3.66
N VAL A 108 5.20 0.27 3.40
CA VAL A 108 4.05 0.50 4.28
C VAL A 108 2.83 -0.20 3.70
N THR A 109 2.26 -1.13 4.46
CA THR A 109 1.06 -1.88 4.04
C THR A 109 -0.16 -1.45 4.86
N LEU A 110 -1.25 -1.09 4.17
CA LEU A 110 -2.51 -0.65 4.78
C LEU A 110 -3.44 -1.85 4.97
N PHE A 111 -3.80 -2.14 6.21
CA PHE A 111 -4.66 -3.25 6.59
C PHE A 111 -6.04 -2.76 7.03
N GLY A 112 -7.02 -2.89 6.16
CA GLY A 112 -8.43 -2.68 6.46
C GLY A 112 -9.11 -3.97 6.93
N PRO A 113 -9.68 -4.79 6.03
CA PRO A 113 -10.37 -6.03 6.39
C PRO A 113 -9.41 -7.16 6.78
N GLY A 114 -8.17 -7.13 6.27
CA GLY A 114 -7.15 -8.15 6.55
C GLY A 114 -6.59 -8.08 7.96
N SER A 115 -5.80 -9.10 8.33
CA SER A 115 -5.07 -9.16 9.60
C SER A 115 -3.61 -8.80 9.39
N ALA A 116 -3.16 -7.72 10.01
CA ALA A 116 -1.75 -7.32 10.00
C ALA A 116 -0.86 -8.36 10.73
N VAL A 117 -1.42 -9.11 11.67
CA VAL A 117 -0.71 -10.17 12.38
C VAL A 117 -0.38 -11.35 11.46
N ILE A 118 -1.30 -11.68 10.53
CA ILE A 118 -1.12 -12.81 9.59
C ILE A 118 -0.32 -12.39 8.37
N CYS A 119 -0.67 -11.26 7.76
CA CYS A 119 -0.16 -10.85 6.44
C CYS A 119 0.83 -9.69 6.52
N GLY A 120 1.06 -9.13 7.71
CA GLY A 120 2.02 -8.06 7.94
C GLY A 120 3.48 -8.53 7.92
N PRO A 121 4.42 -7.65 8.24
CA PRO A 121 5.82 -8.00 8.43
C PRO A 121 5.95 -8.85 9.71
N GLY A 122 5.77 -10.17 9.56
CA GLY A 122 5.92 -11.13 10.66
C GLY A 122 7.36 -11.61 10.82
N GLY A 123 7.58 -12.60 11.71
CA GLY A 123 8.91 -13.06 12.08
C GLY A 123 9.81 -13.47 10.91
N PHE A 124 9.27 -14.06 9.85
CA PHE A 124 10.05 -14.43 8.65
C PHE A 124 10.61 -13.21 7.90
N PHE A 125 9.92 -12.09 7.91
CA PHE A 125 10.34 -10.85 7.27
C PHE A 125 10.75 -9.76 8.29
N ALA A 126 11.11 -10.14 9.51
CA ALA A 126 11.45 -9.20 10.58
C ALA A 126 12.61 -8.27 10.22
N ASP A 127 13.57 -8.77 9.43
CA ASP A 127 14.73 -8.00 8.97
C ASP A 127 14.43 -7.15 7.72
N MET A 128 13.26 -7.30 7.12
CA MET A 128 12.86 -6.50 5.96
C MET A 128 12.19 -5.20 6.40
N PRO A 129 12.50 -4.07 5.74
CA PRO A 129 11.96 -2.76 6.12
C PRO A 129 10.47 -2.68 5.81
N GLY A 130 9.62 -3.02 6.78
CA GLY A 130 8.17 -3.07 6.62
C GLY A 130 7.41 -2.50 7.81
N GLN A 131 6.35 -1.76 7.54
CA GLN A 131 5.40 -1.26 8.52
C GLN A 131 3.97 -1.63 8.13
N ALA A 132 3.17 -2.03 9.10
CA ALA A 132 1.74 -2.26 8.95
C ALA A 132 0.95 -1.11 9.58
N VAL A 133 0.05 -0.50 8.82
CA VAL A 133 -0.88 0.50 9.33
C VAL A 133 -2.27 -0.10 9.37
N THR A 134 -2.87 -0.12 10.54
CA THR A 134 -4.21 -0.65 10.78
C THR A 134 -4.85 0.09 11.95
N VAL A 135 -6.18 0.11 11.98
CA VAL A 135 -6.94 0.53 13.17
C VAL A 135 -7.40 -0.73 13.87
N ASP A 136 -6.87 -0.99 15.05
CA ASP A 136 -7.17 -2.20 15.83
C ASP A 136 -7.38 -1.85 17.32
N PRO A 137 -8.42 -2.36 17.99
CA PRO A 137 -9.46 -3.26 17.45
C PRO A 137 -10.43 -2.56 16.50
N PHE A 138 -10.98 -3.30 15.51
CA PHE A 138 -12.04 -2.82 14.64
C PHE A 138 -13.27 -3.72 14.79
N PRO A 139 -14.48 -3.17 15.09
CA PRO A 139 -15.62 -3.96 15.54
C PRO A 139 -16.07 -5.10 14.60
N CYS A 140 -15.88 -4.92 13.30
CA CYS A 140 -16.29 -5.93 12.31
C CYS A 140 -15.18 -6.90 11.87
N ARG A 141 -14.01 -6.88 12.52
CA ARG A 141 -13.00 -7.94 12.39
C ARG A 141 -13.30 -9.03 13.40
N ASP A 142 -14.32 -9.82 13.10
CA ASP A 142 -14.93 -10.81 13.99
C ASP A 142 -14.61 -12.25 13.61
N GLN A 143 -13.88 -12.47 12.51
CA GLN A 143 -13.47 -13.79 12.07
C GLN A 143 -12.14 -14.21 12.67
N THR A 144 -12.18 -15.34 13.37
CA THR A 144 -11.00 -15.99 13.97
C THR A 144 -10.62 -17.29 13.27
N ILE A 145 -11.47 -17.81 12.39
CA ILE A 145 -11.19 -19.05 11.68
C ILE A 145 -10.13 -18.84 10.61
N GLN A 146 -9.04 -19.57 10.69
CA GLN A 146 -7.94 -19.61 9.74
C GLN A 146 -7.60 -21.05 9.40
N PHE A 147 -7.62 -21.41 8.11
CA PHE A 147 -7.29 -22.77 7.67
C PHE A 147 -8.06 -23.84 8.47
N PHE A 148 -9.38 -23.63 8.66
CA PHE A 148 -10.29 -24.50 9.42
C PHE A 148 -9.98 -24.63 10.92
N ARG A 149 -9.18 -23.72 11.48
CA ARG A 149 -8.84 -23.67 12.91
C ARG A 149 -9.30 -22.36 13.52
N ASP A 150 -9.77 -22.40 14.76
CA ASP A 150 -10.00 -21.18 15.54
C ASP A 150 -8.66 -20.61 16.03
N VAL A 151 -8.37 -19.36 15.62
CA VAL A 151 -7.14 -18.63 15.93
C VAL A 151 -7.53 -17.27 16.50
N PRO A 152 -7.95 -17.20 17.77
CA PRO A 152 -8.61 -16.02 18.36
C PRO A 152 -7.74 -14.76 18.41
N TRP A 153 -6.41 -14.90 18.31
CA TRP A 153 -5.47 -13.79 18.25
C TRP A 153 -5.30 -13.18 16.84
N ALA A 154 -5.88 -13.82 15.80
CA ALA A 154 -5.71 -13.40 14.40
C ALA A 154 -7.07 -13.00 13.80
N ARG A 155 -7.58 -11.84 14.17
CA ARG A 155 -8.88 -11.35 13.72
C ARG A 155 -8.81 -10.73 12.34
N ARG A 156 -9.82 -11.03 11.51
CA ARG A 156 -10.01 -10.46 10.17
C ARG A 156 -11.50 -10.28 9.86
N CYS A 157 -11.81 -9.57 8.82
CA CYS A 157 -13.16 -9.45 8.26
C CYS A 157 -13.30 -10.34 7.02
N GLU A 158 -14.39 -11.08 6.91
CA GLU A 158 -14.73 -11.89 5.73
C GLU A 158 -15.93 -11.35 4.95
N ARG A 159 -16.44 -10.17 5.29
CA ARG A 159 -17.57 -9.59 4.58
C ARG A 159 -17.19 -9.29 3.13
N LEU A 160 -18.14 -9.54 2.24
CA LEU A 160 -18.08 -9.10 0.87
C LEU A 160 -18.57 -7.65 0.76
N HIS A 161 -18.14 -6.96 -0.30
CA HIS A 161 -18.68 -5.64 -0.61
C HIS A 161 -20.15 -5.74 -1.02
N GLY A 162 -20.99 -4.82 -0.54
CA GLY A 162 -22.40 -4.74 -0.88
C GLY A 162 -23.29 -4.29 0.29
N ALA A 163 -24.60 -4.39 0.10
CA ALA A 163 -25.58 -3.94 1.09
C ALA A 163 -25.58 -4.78 2.37
N PRO A 164 -25.76 -4.16 3.57
CA PRO A 164 -25.90 -4.88 4.83
C PRO A 164 -27.13 -5.81 4.84
N PRO A 165 -27.23 -6.76 5.78
CA PRO A 165 -26.38 -6.90 6.99
C PRO A 165 -25.11 -7.76 6.82
N GLN A 166 -25.09 -8.72 5.83
CA GLN A 166 -23.99 -9.68 5.67
C GLN A 166 -22.84 -9.11 4.84
N ARG A 167 -23.04 -7.96 4.23
CA ARG A 167 -22.05 -7.29 3.36
C ARG A 167 -21.65 -5.94 3.94
N CYS A 168 -20.54 -5.44 3.47
CA CYS A 168 -20.04 -4.12 3.85
C CYS A 168 -20.22 -3.15 2.68
N PRO A 169 -21.03 -2.10 2.82
CA PRO A 169 -21.24 -1.13 1.74
C PRO A 169 -20.08 -0.15 1.57
N ARG A 170 -19.28 0.01 2.62
CA ARG A 170 -18.13 0.94 2.68
C ARG A 170 -16.98 0.29 3.42
N ALA A 171 -15.77 0.50 2.96
CA ALA A 171 -14.55 0.02 3.61
C ALA A 171 -14.20 0.86 4.86
N ARG A 172 -15.10 0.92 5.87
CA ARG A 172 -14.94 1.78 7.07
C ARG A 172 -13.62 1.56 7.80
N CYS A 173 -13.09 0.33 7.78
CA CYS A 173 -11.78 0.02 8.33
C CYS A 173 -10.63 0.64 7.54
N MET A 174 -10.74 0.77 6.21
CA MET A 174 -9.78 1.50 5.38
C MET A 174 -9.97 3.01 5.54
N GLU A 175 -11.22 3.46 5.59
CA GLU A 175 -11.56 4.86 5.84
C GLU A 175 -11.09 5.36 7.21
N ALA A 176 -10.90 4.47 8.18
CA ALA A 176 -10.37 4.83 9.50
C ALA A 176 -8.84 4.99 9.53
N ILE A 177 -8.12 4.53 8.50
CA ILE A 177 -6.68 4.73 8.40
C ILE A 177 -6.41 6.17 7.94
N GLU A 178 -5.92 7.01 8.84
CA GLU A 178 -5.64 8.42 8.58
C GLU A 178 -4.25 8.63 7.97
N VAL A 179 -4.10 9.70 7.16
CA VAL A 179 -2.81 10.05 6.52
C VAL A 179 -1.68 10.22 7.55
N PRO A 180 -1.85 10.88 8.69
CA PRO A 180 -0.81 11.00 9.71
C PRO A 180 -0.27 9.65 10.20
N ALA A 181 -1.12 8.63 10.34
CA ALA A 181 -0.67 7.29 10.72
C ALA A 181 0.22 6.64 9.65
N VAL A 182 -0.10 6.86 8.37
CA VAL A 182 0.73 6.39 7.24
C VAL A 182 2.07 7.14 7.21
N LEU A 183 2.06 8.45 7.43
CA LEU A 183 3.28 9.26 7.48
C LEU A 183 4.19 8.85 8.65
N ALA A 184 3.62 8.56 9.83
CA ALA A 184 4.37 8.03 10.96
C ALA A 184 5.01 6.67 10.64
N ALA A 185 4.30 5.79 9.95
CA ALA A 185 4.83 4.51 9.49
C ALA A 185 5.97 4.69 8.46
N VAL A 186 5.85 5.64 7.53
CA VAL A 186 6.93 6.00 6.59
C VAL A 186 8.16 6.49 7.34
N ALA A 187 7.99 7.37 8.33
CA ALA A 187 9.10 7.90 9.12
C ALA A 187 9.81 6.83 9.96
N ALA A 188 9.08 5.78 10.38
CA ALA A 188 9.63 4.67 11.16
C ALA A 188 10.45 3.66 10.32
N LEU A 189 10.36 3.72 8.98
CA LEU A 189 11.16 2.86 8.10
C LEU A 189 12.64 3.30 8.10
N PRO A 190 13.59 2.37 7.90
CA PRO A 190 14.98 2.71 7.67
C PRO A 190 15.15 3.71 6.53
N GLY A 191 15.78 4.85 6.79
CA GLY A 191 15.89 5.95 5.84
C GLY A 191 14.61 6.81 5.71
N GLY A 192 13.54 6.50 6.45
CA GLY A 192 12.28 7.24 6.46
C GLY A 192 12.43 8.67 6.99
N GLY A 193 13.34 8.90 7.94
CA GLY A 193 13.68 10.24 8.41
C GLY A 193 14.20 11.17 7.31
N SER A 194 14.87 10.64 6.30
CA SER A 194 15.29 11.38 5.09
C SER A 194 14.14 11.71 4.13
N VAL A 195 12.98 11.07 4.27
CA VAL A 195 11.74 11.44 3.56
C VAL A 195 11.02 12.57 4.30
N ALA A 196 11.14 12.58 5.64
CA ALA A 196 10.44 13.54 6.49
C ALA A 196 11.15 14.90 6.63
N THR A 197 12.43 14.99 6.28
CA THR A 197 13.19 16.25 6.36
C THR A 197 13.22 16.93 4.99
N PRO A 198 12.68 18.16 4.86
CA PRO A 198 12.82 18.96 3.65
C PRO A 198 14.31 19.23 3.38
N ARG A 199 14.76 19.07 2.13
CA ARG A 199 16.07 19.60 1.74
C ARG A 199 16.01 21.13 1.79
N PRO A 200 17.08 21.79 2.30
CA PRO A 200 17.25 23.22 2.05
C PRO A 200 17.19 23.45 0.52
N ARG A 201 16.44 24.43 0.10
CA ARG A 201 16.48 24.89 -1.30
C ARG A 201 17.77 25.74 -1.43
N ASP A 202 18.70 25.26 -2.22
CA ASP A 202 19.80 26.06 -2.72
C ASP A 202 19.27 27.08 -3.72
#